data_ca5af411ac65f03b75f9872ba510b322
#
_entry.id   ca5af411ac65f03b75f9872ba510b322
#
_cell.length_a   1.000
_cell.length_b   1.000
_cell.length_c   1.000
_cell.angle_alpha   90.00
_cell.angle_beta   90.00
_cell.angle_gamma   90.00
#
_symmetry.space_group_name_H-M   'P 1'
#
loop_
_entity.id
_entity.type
_entity.pdbx_description
1 polymer ?
#
loop_
_entity_poly.entity_id
_entity_poly.type
_entity_poly.pdbx_seq_one_letter_code
_entity_poly.pdbx_strand_id
1 'polypeptide(L)'
;MLRRRLSLPLLLAFVAPPLAPAGAQQRFVPQVLLVPVFAGPDRGLASKASDVVRGRIAAAFPRSELRVVSGGDLSDWLYKSGFEENIVLSEGELKEAARKFRADERVTGTVSSSGGRVRLDLELSMIRDLRLSQPVASDGATVSEAAEAAARDIVAARKQITGLRQCENLSREGKHTEAIAAATLGVSAYGKAIPARLCMLGAMLKLERPPYDSVAAVARAVVGVAPGNAIALEDLAQALDALGKPAEAAPVWVRLQKTDTTSEALVDRVVNALAREGNARLAIPIIDRGSDQHPDNVQLLKLRWLVHLAAEDWKGATVAGERWLEHDAAARVDADVYARLAAAYRSDSQPARALGVAATAVSRFPKSAPLFVLYLQLLRAESDAALPRGLAEFPDNAELHVVAAQMARGAGNLATALAETKRALAANPKLSHGFLSLAQLELDAGQPDSALAAINEAIRHGEDSARAGQFALARGNTLYKAATASQKRDEFQRAMQFLALAVRIAPSAEGKFLLGASALSVSQSAATEAPASKSCDLSKLADSSLTEAEVNLISGGSAAPDAAKQYLDYVAKLRPFVNDQVKAFCNAELRR
;
A
#
# COMPACT_ATOMS: atom_id res chain seq x y z
N MET A 1 -65.74 -38.04 -43.57
CA MET A 1 -66.76 -39.10 -43.27
C MET A 1 -66.69 -39.34 -41.75
N LEU A 2 -67.86 -39.35 -41.19
CA LEU A 2 -68.43 -39.83 -39.93
C LEU A 2 -67.93 -39.16 -38.61
N ARG A 3 -68.85 -38.34 -38.14
CA ARG A 3 -69.05 -37.90 -36.75
C ARG A 3 -69.37 -39.11 -35.85
N ARG A 4 -68.82 -39.17 -34.67
CA ARG A 4 -69.50 -39.76 -33.51
C ARG A 4 -69.34 -38.84 -32.29
N ARG A 5 -70.46 -38.29 -31.83
CA ARG A 5 -70.69 -37.64 -30.58
C ARG A 5 -70.75 -38.73 -29.51
N LEU A 6 -70.03 -38.52 -28.39
CA LEU A 6 -70.23 -39.24 -27.14
C LEU A 6 -70.46 -38.22 -26.06
N SER A 7 -71.65 -38.22 -25.50
CA SER A 7 -72.15 -37.50 -24.36
C SER A 7 -71.55 -38.10 -23.08
N LEU A 8 -70.92 -37.28 -22.26
CA LEU A 8 -70.42 -37.63 -20.90
C LEU A 8 -71.40 -37.01 -19.87
N PRO A 9 -71.81 -37.72 -18.81
CA PRO A 9 -72.65 -37.17 -17.75
C PRO A 9 -71.85 -36.34 -16.79
N LEU A 10 -72.42 -35.22 -16.36
CA LEU A 10 -71.91 -34.31 -15.32
C LEU A 10 -71.93 -35.00 -13.95
N LEU A 11 -70.81 -35.41 -13.41
CA LEU A 11 -70.65 -35.80 -12.04
C LEU A 11 -70.29 -34.53 -11.24
N LEU A 12 -71.25 -34.04 -10.45
CA LEU A 12 -71.05 -33.03 -9.43
C LEU A 12 -70.18 -33.64 -8.31
N ALA A 13 -68.90 -33.35 -8.33
CA ALA A 13 -67.99 -33.63 -7.22
C ALA A 13 -68.13 -32.49 -6.17
N PHE A 14 -68.70 -32.81 -5.01
CA PHE A 14 -68.61 -31.97 -3.82
C PHE A 14 -67.13 -31.84 -3.42
N VAL A 15 -66.55 -30.69 -3.69
CA VAL A 15 -65.21 -30.33 -3.16
C VAL A 15 -65.46 -29.83 -1.73
N ALA A 16 -65.13 -30.67 -0.74
CA ALA A 16 -64.98 -30.23 0.65
C ALA A 16 -63.81 -29.23 0.74
N PRO A 17 -63.93 -28.10 1.45
CA PRO A 17 -62.81 -27.18 1.65
C PRO A 17 -61.68 -27.92 2.37
N PRO A 18 -60.42 -27.73 1.98
CA PRO A 18 -59.28 -28.30 2.69
C PRO A 18 -59.30 -27.76 4.12
N LEU A 19 -59.39 -28.65 5.11
CA LEU A 19 -59.07 -28.36 6.49
C LEU A 19 -57.69 -27.75 6.52
N ALA A 20 -57.59 -26.44 6.79
CA ALA A 20 -56.33 -25.78 7.06
C ALA A 20 -55.59 -26.61 8.13
N PRO A 21 -54.32 -26.95 7.94
CA PRO A 21 -53.55 -27.62 8.96
C PRO A 21 -53.61 -26.71 10.21
N ALA A 22 -54.09 -27.28 11.30
CA ALA A 22 -54.03 -26.64 12.61
C ALA A 22 -52.58 -26.19 12.80
N GLY A 23 -52.37 -24.87 12.74
CA GLY A 23 -51.07 -24.29 12.92
C GLY A 23 -50.46 -24.91 14.17
N ALA A 24 -49.37 -25.63 14.03
CA ALA A 24 -48.57 -26.06 15.13
C ALA A 24 -48.23 -24.77 15.90
N GLN A 25 -48.94 -24.53 16.99
CA GLN A 25 -48.57 -23.48 17.95
C GLN A 25 -47.15 -23.83 18.34
N GLN A 26 -46.18 -23.11 17.75
CA GLN A 26 -44.81 -23.14 18.23
C GLN A 26 -44.88 -22.84 19.72
N ARG A 27 -44.71 -23.86 20.56
CA ARG A 27 -44.57 -23.67 21.99
C ARG A 27 -43.40 -22.74 22.21
N PHE A 28 -43.69 -21.47 22.42
CA PHE A 28 -42.70 -20.47 22.75
C PHE A 28 -42.05 -20.89 24.06
N VAL A 29 -40.85 -21.44 24.00
CA VAL A 29 -40.03 -21.69 25.20
C VAL A 29 -39.63 -20.32 25.74
N PRO A 30 -39.99 -19.96 26.97
CA PRO A 30 -39.61 -18.65 27.52
C PRO A 30 -38.10 -18.54 27.58
N GLN A 31 -37.59 -17.35 27.24
CA GLN A 31 -36.16 -17.07 27.39
C GLN A 31 -35.78 -17.06 28.86
N VAL A 32 -34.54 -17.41 29.16
CA VAL A 32 -34.04 -17.44 30.52
C VAL A 32 -32.94 -16.40 30.69
N LEU A 33 -33.14 -15.49 31.63
CA LEU A 33 -32.16 -14.45 31.99
C LEU A 33 -31.52 -14.79 33.35
N LEU A 34 -30.20 -14.82 33.37
CA LEU A 34 -29.38 -14.97 34.57
C LEU A 34 -28.87 -13.58 35.01
N VAL A 35 -29.15 -13.23 36.27
CA VAL A 35 -28.65 -11.99 36.90
C VAL A 35 -27.94 -12.42 38.19
N PRO A 36 -26.61 -12.69 38.16
CA PRO A 36 -25.82 -13.01 39.33
C PRO A 36 -25.58 -11.77 40.21
N VAL A 37 -24.89 -11.93 41.32
CA VAL A 37 -24.43 -10.81 42.14
C VAL A 37 -23.38 -10.01 41.33
N PHE A 38 -23.55 -8.70 41.26
CA PHE A 38 -22.64 -7.81 40.57
C PHE A 38 -21.30 -7.69 41.32
N ALA A 39 -20.23 -7.35 40.59
CA ALA A 39 -18.95 -7.07 41.22
C ALA A 39 -18.96 -5.67 41.87
N GLY A 40 -18.19 -5.51 42.95
CA GLY A 40 -18.03 -4.20 43.59
C GLY A 40 -17.27 -4.29 44.89
N PRO A 41 -16.72 -3.17 45.40
CA PRO A 41 -15.96 -3.14 46.64
C PRO A 41 -16.86 -3.40 47.87
N ASP A 42 -18.15 -3.03 47.82
CA ASP A 42 -19.15 -3.30 48.85
C ASP A 42 -20.09 -4.43 48.38
N ARG A 43 -19.91 -5.62 48.99
CA ARG A 43 -20.70 -6.83 48.65
C ARG A 43 -22.22 -6.64 48.98
N GLY A 44 -22.54 -5.93 50.05
CA GLY A 44 -23.93 -5.68 50.42
C GLY A 44 -24.63 -4.77 49.43
N LEU A 45 -23.95 -3.73 48.98
CA LEU A 45 -24.44 -2.82 47.95
C LEU A 45 -24.61 -3.55 46.61
N ALA A 46 -23.63 -4.40 46.22
CA ALA A 46 -23.66 -5.15 44.98
C ALA A 46 -24.79 -6.21 44.96
N SER A 47 -24.98 -6.94 46.05
CA SER A 47 -26.09 -7.90 46.21
C SER A 47 -27.45 -7.19 46.12
N LYS A 48 -27.63 -6.08 46.85
CA LYS A 48 -28.87 -5.29 46.81
C LYS A 48 -29.15 -4.76 45.40
N ALA A 49 -28.13 -4.27 44.69
CA ALA A 49 -28.29 -3.80 43.31
C ALA A 49 -28.79 -4.93 42.39
N SER A 50 -28.16 -6.12 42.48
CA SER A 50 -28.56 -7.26 41.66
C SER A 50 -29.98 -7.73 41.94
N ASP A 51 -30.40 -7.73 43.20
CA ASP A 51 -31.77 -8.12 43.60
C ASP A 51 -32.81 -7.13 43.06
N VAL A 52 -32.53 -5.84 43.14
CA VAL A 52 -33.43 -4.81 42.58
C VAL A 52 -33.52 -4.96 41.06
N VAL A 53 -32.38 -5.07 40.35
CA VAL A 53 -32.35 -5.27 38.89
C VAL A 53 -33.14 -6.53 38.52
N ARG A 54 -32.87 -7.65 39.17
CA ARG A 54 -33.52 -8.95 38.94
C ARG A 54 -35.03 -8.84 39.12
N GLY A 55 -35.47 -8.28 40.25
CA GLY A 55 -36.88 -8.11 40.57
C GLY A 55 -37.62 -7.20 39.58
N ARG A 56 -37.00 -6.06 39.21
CA ARG A 56 -37.63 -5.11 38.27
C ARG A 56 -37.73 -5.69 36.85
N ILE A 57 -36.73 -6.42 36.37
CA ILE A 57 -36.79 -7.10 35.07
C ILE A 57 -37.88 -8.21 35.12
N ALA A 58 -37.91 -9.03 36.18
CA ALA A 58 -38.89 -10.09 36.31
C ALA A 58 -40.34 -9.54 36.34
N ALA A 59 -40.57 -8.37 36.94
CA ALA A 59 -41.86 -7.72 36.96
C ALA A 59 -42.28 -7.09 35.60
N ALA A 60 -41.34 -6.80 34.72
CA ALA A 60 -41.60 -6.15 33.44
C ALA A 60 -42.02 -7.12 32.32
N PHE A 61 -41.81 -8.44 32.48
CA PHE A 61 -42.13 -9.44 31.48
C PHE A 61 -43.02 -10.57 32.04
N PRO A 62 -43.99 -11.08 31.27
CA PRO A 62 -44.71 -12.28 31.64
C PRO A 62 -43.77 -13.50 31.62
N ARG A 63 -43.96 -14.44 32.53
CA ARG A 63 -43.13 -15.67 32.66
C ARG A 63 -43.11 -16.53 31.39
N SER A 64 -44.14 -16.41 30.56
CA SER A 64 -44.22 -17.08 29.25
C SER A 64 -43.26 -16.47 28.22
N GLU A 65 -42.80 -15.24 28.41
CA GLU A 65 -41.84 -14.55 27.54
C GLU A 65 -40.43 -14.60 28.10
N LEU A 66 -40.27 -14.25 29.40
CA LEU A 66 -38.96 -14.23 30.06
C LEU A 66 -39.05 -14.83 31.47
N ARG A 67 -38.22 -15.84 31.69
CA ARG A 67 -37.96 -16.38 33.02
C ARG A 67 -36.67 -15.79 33.57
N VAL A 68 -36.75 -14.91 34.53
CA VAL A 68 -35.57 -14.45 35.26
C VAL A 68 -35.26 -15.47 36.36
N VAL A 69 -34.00 -15.95 36.42
CA VAL A 69 -33.56 -16.88 37.48
C VAL A 69 -33.70 -16.18 38.82
N SER A 70 -34.47 -16.77 39.77
CA SER A 70 -34.68 -16.15 41.06
C SER A 70 -33.43 -16.12 41.92
N GLY A 71 -33.30 -15.16 42.83
CA GLY A 71 -32.20 -15.14 43.80
C GLY A 71 -32.13 -16.42 44.64
N GLY A 72 -33.28 -16.97 45.05
CA GLY A 72 -33.35 -18.22 45.80
C GLY A 72 -32.84 -19.43 45.02
N ASP A 73 -33.29 -19.60 43.74
CA ASP A 73 -32.78 -20.69 42.89
C ASP A 73 -31.26 -20.60 42.69
N LEU A 74 -30.72 -19.38 42.56
CA LEU A 74 -29.28 -19.17 42.40
C LEU A 74 -28.52 -19.46 43.70
N SER A 75 -29.00 -18.97 44.85
CA SER A 75 -28.41 -19.24 46.16
C SER A 75 -28.45 -20.74 46.52
N ASP A 76 -29.58 -21.42 46.25
CA ASP A 76 -29.69 -22.88 46.44
C ASP A 76 -28.69 -23.66 45.57
N TRP A 77 -28.48 -23.25 44.33
CA TRP A 77 -27.50 -23.89 43.47
C TRP A 77 -26.07 -23.61 43.95
N LEU A 78 -25.74 -22.39 44.34
CA LEU A 78 -24.43 -22.02 44.90
C LEU A 78 -24.14 -22.83 46.15
N TYR A 79 -25.08 -22.86 47.11
CA TYR A 79 -24.92 -23.66 48.33
C TYR A 79 -24.64 -25.16 48.04
N LYS A 80 -25.44 -25.76 47.14
CA LYS A 80 -25.26 -27.17 46.74
C LYS A 80 -23.95 -27.42 45.97
N SER A 81 -23.36 -26.37 45.38
CA SER A 81 -22.10 -26.43 44.70
C SER A 81 -20.90 -26.06 45.58
N GLY A 82 -21.14 -25.82 46.90
CA GLY A 82 -20.09 -25.52 47.87
C GLY A 82 -19.59 -24.06 47.85
N PHE A 83 -20.36 -23.16 47.27
CA PHE A 83 -20.03 -21.74 47.25
C PHE A 83 -20.72 -20.97 48.38
N GLU A 84 -20.13 -19.86 48.79
CA GLU A 84 -20.75 -18.91 49.71
C GLU A 84 -21.94 -18.20 49.06
N GLU A 85 -22.92 -17.79 49.89
CA GLU A 85 -23.99 -16.90 49.44
C GLU A 85 -23.44 -15.53 49.04
N ASN A 86 -24.04 -14.91 48.03
CA ASN A 86 -23.66 -13.57 47.54
C ASN A 86 -22.22 -13.44 47.01
N ILE A 87 -21.67 -14.52 46.49
CA ILE A 87 -20.37 -14.50 45.81
C ILE A 87 -20.49 -13.89 44.41
N VAL A 88 -19.47 -13.15 43.99
CA VAL A 88 -19.26 -12.73 42.59
C VAL A 88 -18.70 -13.90 41.81
N LEU A 89 -19.48 -14.38 40.85
CA LEU A 89 -19.09 -15.54 40.04
C LEU A 89 -17.97 -15.20 39.02
N SER A 90 -16.96 -16.05 38.94
CA SER A 90 -16.00 -16.02 37.86
C SER A 90 -16.64 -16.39 36.52
N GLU A 91 -15.96 -16.13 35.39
CA GLU A 91 -16.46 -16.51 34.04
C GLU A 91 -16.71 -18.03 33.90
N GLY A 92 -15.91 -18.88 34.55
CA GLY A 92 -16.11 -20.33 34.58
C GLY A 92 -17.42 -20.69 35.29
N GLU A 93 -17.64 -20.13 36.48
CA GLU A 93 -18.85 -20.35 37.30
C GLU A 93 -20.09 -19.75 36.63
N LEU A 94 -19.99 -18.59 36.00
CA LEU A 94 -21.06 -18.00 35.19
C LEU A 94 -21.48 -18.92 34.04
N LYS A 95 -20.54 -19.58 33.40
CA LYS A 95 -20.78 -20.57 32.33
C LYS A 95 -21.49 -21.80 32.87
N GLU A 96 -21.14 -22.28 34.06
CA GLU A 96 -21.81 -23.41 34.75
C GLU A 96 -23.23 -23.02 35.18
N ALA A 97 -23.40 -21.87 35.80
CA ALA A 97 -24.70 -21.35 36.15
C ALA A 97 -25.63 -21.21 34.92
N ALA A 98 -25.11 -20.65 33.83
CA ALA A 98 -25.82 -20.52 32.57
C ALA A 98 -26.29 -21.86 32.01
N ARG A 99 -25.44 -22.88 32.06
CA ARG A 99 -25.79 -24.27 31.67
C ARG A 99 -26.86 -24.85 32.57
N LYS A 100 -26.69 -24.72 33.90
CA LYS A 100 -27.62 -25.25 34.89
C LYS A 100 -29.03 -24.70 34.71
N PHE A 101 -29.13 -23.39 34.52
CA PHE A 101 -30.42 -22.71 34.39
C PHE A 101 -30.92 -22.64 32.94
N ARG A 102 -30.13 -23.12 31.96
CA ARG A 102 -30.36 -23.01 30.51
C ARG A 102 -30.62 -21.54 30.14
N ALA A 103 -29.76 -20.66 30.65
CA ALA A 103 -29.87 -19.23 30.37
C ALA A 103 -29.54 -18.90 28.93
N ASP A 104 -30.35 -18.06 28.30
CA ASP A 104 -30.10 -17.49 26.97
C ASP A 104 -29.34 -16.19 27.06
N GLU A 105 -29.53 -15.45 28.14
CA GLU A 105 -29.02 -14.11 28.39
C GLU A 105 -28.47 -14.01 29.81
N ARG A 106 -27.48 -13.12 29.98
CA ARG A 106 -27.01 -12.75 31.32
C ARG A 106 -26.86 -11.24 31.46
N VAL A 107 -27.03 -10.72 32.67
CA VAL A 107 -26.65 -9.37 33.05
C VAL A 107 -25.56 -9.45 34.09
N THR A 108 -24.38 -8.95 33.77
CA THR A 108 -23.24 -8.87 34.69
C THR A 108 -22.74 -7.42 34.74
N GLY A 109 -21.84 -7.10 35.64
CA GLY A 109 -21.23 -5.77 35.69
C GLY A 109 -20.75 -5.38 37.08
N THR A 110 -20.52 -4.09 37.27
CA THR A 110 -19.92 -3.53 38.47
C THR A 110 -20.84 -2.49 39.13
N VAL A 111 -20.72 -2.42 40.45
CA VAL A 111 -21.37 -1.39 41.28
C VAL A 111 -20.27 -0.63 42.02
N SER A 112 -20.29 0.68 41.95
CA SER A 112 -19.39 1.56 42.67
C SER A 112 -20.15 2.67 43.39
N SER A 113 -19.54 3.19 44.44
CA SER A 113 -20.06 4.35 45.16
C SER A 113 -18.96 5.39 45.32
N SER A 114 -19.25 6.62 44.94
CA SER A 114 -18.32 7.74 45.05
C SER A 114 -19.08 9.05 45.23
N GLY A 115 -18.66 9.91 46.14
CA GLY A 115 -19.27 11.21 46.37
C GLY A 115 -20.76 11.16 46.77
N GLY A 116 -21.19 10.09 47.48
CA GLY A 116 -22.58 9.91 47.87
C GLY A 116 -23.53 9.47 46.75
N ARG A 117 -23.01 9.11 45.58
CA ARG A 117 -23.75 8.55 44.44
C ARG A 117 -23.36 7.11 44.18
N VAL A 118 -24.30 6.32 43.72
CA VAL A 118 -24.10 4.92 43.29
C VAL A 118 -24.14 4.87 41.78
N ARG A 119 -23.14 4.22 41.18
CA ARG A 119 -23.05 3.98 39.75
C ARG A 119 -23.06 2.47 39.48
N LEU A 120 -23.86 2.08 38.50
CA LEU A 120 -23.87 0.74 37.92
C LEU A 120 -23.38 0.81 36.49
N ASP A 121 -22.38 0.00 36.17
CA ASP A 121 -21.93 -0.26 34.80
C ASP A 121 -22.20 -1.75 34.51
N LEU A 122 -23.30 -2.01 33.81
CA LEU A 122 -23.83 -3.34 33.54
C LEU A 122 -23.72 -3.70 32.05
N GLU A 123 -23.79 -5.00 31.77
CA GLU A 123 -23.76 -5.53 30.42
C GLU A 123 -24.78 -6.66 30.27
N LEU A 124 -25.72 -6.49 29.34
CA LEU A 124 -26.64 -7.54 28.91
C LEU A 124 -25.99 -8.30 27.76
N SER A 125 -25.61 -9.55 27.97
CA SER A 125 -24.89 -10.38 26.98
C SER A 125 -25.69 -11.62 26.58
N MET A 126 -25.54 -12.05 25.33
CA MET A 126 -26.11 -13.30 24.82
C MET A 126 -25.17 -14.47 25.19
N ILE A 127 -25.67 -15.50 25.89
CA ILE A 127 -24.85 -16.65 26.35
C ILE A 127 -24.20 -17.41 25.16
N ARG A 128 -24.90 -17.48 24.03
CA ARG A 128 -24.41 -18.16 22.83
C ARG A 128 -23.18 -17.49 22.17
N ASP A 129 -23.08 -16.17 22.34
CA ASP A 129 -21.94 -15.36 21.90
C ASP A 129 -21.85 -14.10 22.76
N LEU A 130 -20.91 -14.08 23.70
CA LEU A 130 -20.75 -12.98 24.65
C LEU A 130 -20.31 -11.67 24.01
N ARG A 131 -19.83 -11.70 22.75
CA ARG A 131 -19.52 -10.49 21.98
C ARG A 131 -20.78 -9.73 21.57
N LEU A 132 -21.94 -10.42 21.54
CA LEU A 132 -23.26 -9.81 21.35
C LEU A 132 -23.75 -9.26 22.70
N SER A 133 -23.21 -8.12 23.07
CA SER A 133 -23.47 -7.50 24.35
C SER A 133 -23.95 -6.05 24.21
N GLN A 134 -24.75 -5.62 25.20
CA GLN A 134 -25.30 -4.27 25.29
C GLN A 134 -24.90 -3.65 26.63
N PRO A 135 -24.03 -2.64 26.64
CA PRO A 135 -23.70 -1.92 27.87
C PRO A 135 -24.89 -1.06 28.33
N VAL A 136 -25.06 -1.01 29.62
CA VAL A 136 -26.05 -0.19 30.31
C VAL A 136 -25.40 0.46 31.53
N ALA A 137 -25.33 1.77 31.54
CA ALA A 137 -24.80 2.53 32.67
C ALA A 137 -25.90 3.39 33.32
N SER A 138 -25.89 3.43 34.63
CA SER A 138 -26.87 4.24 35.42
C SER A 138 -26.26 4.80 36.68
N ASP A 139 -26.78 5.93 37.13
CA ASP A 139 -26.38 6.59 38.37
C ASP A 139 -27.63 6.92 39.21
N GLY A 140 -27.47 6.94 40.52
CA GLY A 140 -28.51 7.35 41.44
C GLY A 140 -27.95 7.86 42.76
N ALA A 141 -28.76 8.59 43.52
CA ALA A 141 -28.41 8.98 44.89
C ALA A 141 -28.44 7.78 45.85
N THR A 142 -29.20 6.74 45.47
CA THR A 142 -29.27 5.48 46.23
C THR A 142 -29.06 4.29 45.30
N VAL A 143 -28.66 3.13 45.87
CA VAL A 143 -28.52 1.88 45.11
C VAL A 143 -29.84 1.48 44.44
N SER A 144 -30.98 1.72 45.07
CA SER A 144 -32.29 1.40 44.51
C SER A 144 -32.60 2.25 43.28
N GLU A 145 -32.38 3.56 43.34
CA GLU A 145 -32.56 4.46 42.18
C GLU A 145 -31.70 4.08 41.00
N ALA A 146 -30.40 3.86 41.24
CA ALA A 146 -29.47 3.45 40.19
C ALA A 146 -29.84 2.08 39.58
N ALA A 147 -30.20 1.09 40.44
CA ALA A 147 -30.59 -0.25 39.98
C ALA A 147 -31.91 -0.25 39.23
N GLU A 148 -32.91 0.56 39.65
CA GLU A 148 -34.17 0.73 38.92
C GLU A 148 -33.97 1.41 37.58
N ALA A 149 -33.07 2.40 37.49
CA ALA A 149 -32.71 3.03 36.23
C ALA A 149 -32.04 2.03 35.27
N ALA A 150 -31.07 1.25 35.78
CA ALA A 150 -30.42 0.17 35.01
C ALA A 150 -31.45 -0.86 34.53
N ALA A 151 -32.36 -1.30 35.38
CA ALA A 151 -33.39 -2.27 35.03
C ALA A 151 -34.31 -1.75 33.90
N ARG A 152 -34.73 -0.47 33.98
CA ARG A 152 -35.54 0.16 32.90
C ARG A 152 -34.78 0.15 31.57
N ASP A 153 -33.48 0.49 31.58
CA ASP A 153 -32.67 0.52 30.38
C ASP A 153 -32.42 -0.91 29.81
N ILE A 154 -32.23 -1.93 30.67
CA ILE A 154 -32.14 -3.34 30.25
C ILE A 154 -33.47 -3.80 29.63
N VAL A 155 -34.62 -3.46 30.23
CA VAL A 155 -35.93 -3.78 29.66
C VAL A 155 -36.13 -3.11 28.30
N ALA A 156 -35.72 -1.86 28.15
CA ALA A 156 -35.73 -1.17 26.87
C ALA A 156 -34.76 -1.82 25.85
N ALA A 157 -33.54 -2.16 26.27
CA ALA A 157 -32.54 -2.79 25.44
C ALA A 157 -32.98 -4.16 24.92
N ARG A 158 -33.76 -4.93 25.73
CA ARG A 158 -34.27 -6.24 25.31
C ARG A 158 -35.25 -6.18 24.14
N LYS A 159 -35.86 -5.02 23.83
CA LYS A 159 -36.77 -4.86 22.69
C LYS A 159 -36.08 -5.15 21.35
N GLN A 160 -34.75 -5.01 21.27
CA GLN A 160 -33.98 -5.36 20.06
C GLN A 160 -33.88 -6.87 19.79
N ILE A 161 -34.09 -7.73 20.83
CA ILE A 161 -33.75 -9.15 20.77
C ILE A 161 -34.59 -9.91 19.74
N THR A 162 -35.86 -9.55 19.57
CA THR A 162 -36.72 -10.18 18.55
C THR A 162 -36.14 -9.95 17.14
N GLY A 163 -35.79 -8.69 16.81
CA GLY A 163 -35.18 -8.35 15.54
C GLY A 163 -33.81 -9.00 15.36
N LEU A 164 -32.99 -9.06 16.43
CA LEU A 164 -31.71 -9.76 16.44
C LEU A 164 -31.86 -11.24 16.07
N ARG A 165 -32.73 -11.97 16.74
CA ARG A 165 -32.95 -13.41 16.48
C ARG A 165 -33.44 -13.69 15.06
N GLN A 166 -34.38 -12.87 14.60
CA GLN A 166 -34.85 -12.98 13.22
C GLN A 166 -33.73 -12.71 12.21
N CYS A 167 -32.91 -11.68 12.46
CA CYS A 167 -31.72 -11.39 11.65
C CYS A 167 -30.76 -12.58 11.60
N GLU A 168 -30.43 -13.16 12.76
CA GLU A 168 -29.52 -14.32 12.84
C GLU A 168 -30.06 -15.56 12.12
N ASN A 169 -31.36 -15.83 12.24
CA ASN A 169 -32.00 -16.94 11.54
C ASN A 169 -31.93 -16.75 10.02
N LEU A 170 -32.34 -15.59 9.53
CA LEU A 170 -32.32 -15.25 8.10
C LEU A 170 -30.89 -15.23 7.55
N SER A 171 -29.91 -14.74 8.34
CA SER A 171 -28.50 -14.77 7.94
C SER A 171 -27.95 -16.19 7.78
N ARG A 172 -28.38 -17.14 8.63
CA ARG A 172 -28.03 -18.57 8.51
C ARG A 172 -28.67 -19.22 7.29
N GLU A 173 -29.83 -18.75 6.88
CA GLU A 173 -30.52 -19.19 5.65
C GLU A 173 -29.96 -18.52 4.38
N GLY A 174 -28.98 -17.64 4.48
CA GLY A 174 -28.42 -16.87 3.35
C GLY A 174 -29.28 -15.71 2.87
N LYS A 175 -30.40 -15.42 3.57
CA LYS A 175 -31.34 -14.33 3.24
C LYS A 175 -30.88 -13.01 3.83
N HIS A 176 -29.76 -12.49 3.32
CA HIS A 176 -29.07 -11.35 3.95
C HIS A 176 -29.86 -10.05 3.88
N THR A 177 -30.61 -9.81 2.80
CA THR A 177 -31.46 -8.61 2.66
C THR A 177 -32.59 -8.60 3.69
N GLU A 178 -33.27 -9.73 3.88
CA GLU A 178 -34.32 -9.86 4.89
C GLU A 178 -33.73 -9.80 6.32
N ALA A 179 -32.51 -10.33 6.50
CA ALA A 179 -31.80 -10.23 7.77
C ALA A 179 -31.50 -8.76 8.17
N ILE A 180 -31.09 -7.94 7.22
CA ILE A 180 -30.87 -6.50 7.41
C ILE A 180 -32.19 -5.82 7.80
N ALA A 181 -33.30 -6.13 7.14
CA ALA A 181 -34.62 -5.58 7.46
C ALA A 181 -35.06 -5.97 8.89
N ALA A 182 -34.85 -7.23 9.28
CA ALA A 182 -35.17 -7.70 10.65
C ALA A 182 -34.31 -6.99 11.70
N ALA A 183 -33.02 -6.83 11.45
CA ALA A 183 -32.12 -6.07 12.34
C ALA A 183 -32.54 -4.59 12.45
N THR A 184 -33.01 -3.98 11.36
CA THR A 184 -33.51 -2.60 11.35
C THR A 184 -34.71 -2.44 12.30
N LEU A 185 -35.61 -3.43 12.37
CA LEU A 185 -36.71 -3.41 13.36
C LEU A 185 -36.17 -3.44 14.79
N GLY A 186 -35.14 -4.25 15.06
CA GLY A 186 -34.47 -4.28 16.36
C GLY A 186 -33.83 -2.94 16.73
N VAL A 187 -33.16 -2.29 15.79
CA VAL A 187 -32.55 -0.96 15.97
C VAL A 187 -33.60 0.11 16.21
N SER A 188 -34.73 0.04 15.48
CA SER A 188 -35.88 0.98 15.68
C SER A 188 -36.55 0.81 17.04
N ALA A 189 -36.60 -0.43 17.54
CA ALA A 189 -37.16 -0.72 18.86
C ALA A 189 -36.29 -0.22 20.03
N TYR A 190 -34.98 -0.12 19.81
CA TYR A 190 -34.01 0.41 20.77
C TYR A 190 -32.86 1.15 20.07
N GLY A 191 -32.90 2.47 20.09
CA GLY A 191 -31.96 3.32 19.32
C GLY A 191 -30.47 3.12 19.63
N LYS A 192 -30.11 2.59 20.81
CA LYS A 192 -28.72 2.26 21.21
C LYS A 192 -28.36 0.78 20.96
N ALA A 193 -29.20 0.04 20.21
CA ALA A 193 -29.03 -1.40 19.98
C ALA A 193 -27.67 -1.73 19.39
N ILE A 194 -26.84 -2.52 20.09
CA ILE A 194 -25.56 -3.05 19.61
C ILE A 194 -25.74 -4.43 18.98
N PRO A 195 -26.27 -5.46 19.66
CA PRO A 195 -26.44 -6.79 19.08
C PRO A 195 -27.17 -6.81 17.75
N ALA A 196 -28.26 -6.03 17.62
CA ALA A 196 -28.99 -5.96 16.36
C ALA A 196 -28.15 -5.31 15.23
N ARG A 197 -27.36 -4.25 15.54
CA ARG A 197 -26.43 -3.64 14.58
C ARG A 197 -25.30 -4.56 14.18
N LEU A 198 -24.76 -5.34 15.12
CA LEU A 198 -23.71 -6.33 14.79
C LEU A 198 -24.22 -7.41 13.84
N CYS A 199 -25.46 -7.91 14.03
CA CYS A 199 -26.09 -8.81 13.07
C CYS A 199 -26.30 -8.13 11.70
N MET A 200 -26.74 -6.87 11.70
CA MET A 200 -26.90 -6.07 10.48
C MET A 200 -25.59 -5.93 9.72
N LEU A 201 -24.49 -5.61 10.41
CA LEU A 201 -23.14 -5.51 9.82
C LEU A 201 -22.73 -6.83 9.17
N GLY A 202 -22.86 -7.95 9.91
CA GLY A 202 -22.54 -9.28 9.38
C GLY A 202 -23.38 -9.66 8.14
N ALA A 203 -24.66 -9.25 8.09
CA ALA A 203 -25.51 -9.48 6.93
C ALA A 203 -25.14 -8.57 5.74
N MET A 204 -24.82 -7.29 5.96
CA MET A 204 -24.39 -6.35 4.94
C MET A 204 -23.09 -6.79 4.26
N LEU A 205 -22.12 -7.28 5.04
CA LEU A 205 -20.82 -7.75 4.54
C LEU A 205 -20.89 -9.04 3.73
N LYS A 206 -22.00 -9.80 3.85
CA LYS A 206 -22.25 -11.03 3.07
C LYS A 206 -23.05 -10.80 1.78
N LEU A 207 -23.45 -9.58 1.48
CA LEU A 207 -24.04 -9.24 0.19
C LEU A 207 -23.00 -9.36 -0.93
N GLU A 208 -23.43 -9.66 -2.14
CA GLU A 208 -22.55 -9.68 -3.35
C GLU A 208 -21.76 -8.38 -3.52
N ARG A 209 -22.40 -7.25 -3.21
CA ARG A 209 -21.80 -5.91 -3.22
C ARG A 209 -22.07 -5.25 -1.86
N PRO A 210 -21.15 -5.38 -0.90
CA PRO A 210 -21.33 -4.78 0.41
C PRO A 210 -21.46 -3.26 0.32
N PRO A 211 -22.49 -2.66 0.94
CA PRO A 211 -22.67 -1.20 0.96
C PRO A 211 -21.73 -0.57 2.01
N TYR A 212 -20.46 -0.42 1.71
CA TYR A 212 -19.43 -0.03 2.67
C TYR A 212 -19.70 1.31 3.38
N ASP A 213 -20.35 2.29 2.71
CA ASP A 213 -20.77 3.53 3.38
C ASP A 213 -21.78 3.24 4.50
N SER A 214 -22.76 2.36 4.25
CA SER A 214 -23.74 1.95 5.26
C SER A 214 -23.10 1.11 6.37
N VAL A 215 -22.17 0.19 6.01
CA VAL A 215 -21.38 -0.58 6.98
C VAL A 215 -20.63 0.37 7.90
N ALA A 216 -19.89 1.34 7.35
CA ALA A 216 -19.16 2.33 8.14
C ALA A 216 -20.07 3.16 9.05
N ALA A 217 -21.25 3.56 8.57
CA ALA A 217 -22.23 4.33 9.37
C ALA A 217 -22.77 3.50 10.54
N VAL A 218 -23.19 2.26 10.31
CA VAL A 218 -23.69 1.35 11.35
C VAL A 218 -22.61 1.00 12.36
N ALA A 219 -21.39 0.71 11.90
CA ALA A 219 -20.25 0.41 12.76
C ALA A 219 -19.87 1.62 13.64
N ARG A 220 -19.83 2.84 13.09
CA ARG A 220 -19.64 4.08 13.88
C ARG A 220 -20.70 4.25 14.96
N ALA A 221 -21.96 3.92 14.68
CA ALA A 221 -23.02 3.99 15.66
C ALA A 221 -22.81 2.99 16.83
N VAL A 222 -22.29 1.79 16.55
CA VAL A 222 -21.90 0.83 17.61
C VAL A 222 -20.71 1.36 18.41
N VAL A 223 -19.66 1.81 17.72
CA VAL A 223 -18.44 2.36 18.35
C VAL A 223 -18.73 3.61 19.20
N GLY A 224 -19.77 4.38 18.84
CA GLY A 224 -20.24 5.52 19.63
C GLY A 224 -20.89 5.12 20.97
N VAL A 225 -21.51 3.95 21.05
CA VAL A 225 -22.11 3.41 22.28
C VAL A 225 -21.11 2.54 23.06
N ALA A 226 -20.33 1.73 22.36
CA ALA A 226 -19.33 0.83 22.91
C ALA A 226 -17.98 1.04 22.22
N PRO A 227 -17.15 1.99 22.67
CA PRO A 227 -15.90 2.38 22.02
C PRO A 227 -14.88 1.27 21.85
N GLY A 228 -14.94 0.21 22.65
CA GLY A 228 -14.07 -0.97 22.61
C GLY A 228 -14.69 -2.18 21.91
N ASN A 229 -15.82 -2.05 21.20
CA ASN A 229 -16.40 -3.19 20.51
C ASN A 229 -15.53 -3.64 19.34
N ALA A 230 -14.86 -4.78 19.50
CA ALA A 230 -13.86 -5.27 18.54
C ALA A 230 -14.46 -5.56 17.15
N ILE A 231 -15.67 -6.15 17.09
CA ILE A 231 -16.35 -6.46 15.84
C ILE A 231 -16.63 -5.17 15.06
N ALA A 232 -17.22 -4.18 15.73
CA ALA A 232 -17.57 -2.93 15.07
C ALA A 232 -16.34 -2.11 14.68
N LEU A 233 -15.24 -2.16 15.45
CA LEU A 233 -13.98 -1.52 15.09
C LEU A 233 -13.39 -2.18 13.85
N GLU A 234 -13.39 -3.51 13.77
CA GLU A 234 -12.90 -4.26 12.62
C GLU A 234 -13.71 -3.95 11.35
N ASP A 235 -15.06 -4.06 11.45
CA ASP A 235 -15.94 -3.79 10.33
C ASP A 235 -15.84 -2.33 9.85
N LEU A 236 -15.67 -1.38 10.78
CA LEU A 236 -15.47 0.03 10.45
C LEU A 236 -14.17 0.25 9.70
N ALA A 237 -13.09 -0.33 10.20
CA ALA A 237 -11.77 -0.17 9.57
C ALA A 237 -11.75 -0.79 8.17
N GLN A 238 -12.27 -2.01 8.01
CA GLN A 238 -12.37 -2.68 6.70
C GLN A 238 -13.26 -1.91 5.72
N ALA A 239 -14.38 -1.36 6.19
CA ALA A 239 -15.25 -0.56 5.34
C ALA A 239 -14.57 0.74 4.88
N LEU A 240 -13.81 1.39 5.75
CA LEU A 240 -13.04 2.60 5.40
C LEU A 240 -11.93 2.29 4.39
N ASP A 241 -11.22 1.17 4.55
CA ASP A 241 -10.21 0.72 3.58
C ASP A 241 -10.84 0.43 2.21
N ALA A 242 -11.99 -0.27 2.19
CA ALA A 242 -12.74 -0.54 0.96
C ALA A 242 -13.28 0.72 0.26
N LEU A 243 -13.54 1.79 1.03
CA LEU A 243 -13.94 3.11 0.52
C LEU A 243 -12.74 3.97 0.06
N GLY A 244 -11.51 3.46 0.13
CA GLY A 244 -10.30 4.22 -0.21
C GLY A 244 -9.99 5.35 0.79
N LYS A 245 -10.31 5.16 2.07
CA LYS A 245 -10.10 6.12 3.16
C LYS A 245 -9.09 5.62 4.21
N PRO A 246 -7.85 5.26 3.81
CA PRO A 246 -6.86 4.66 4.72
C PRO A 246 -6.48 5.57 5.89
N ALA A 247 -6.50 6.89 5.70
CA ALA A 247 -6.21 7.85 6.76
C ALA A 247 -7.26 7.83 7.90
N GLU A 248 -8.55 7.54 7.57
CA GLU A 248 -9.60 7.35 8.57
C GLU A 248 -9.55 5.94 9.19
N ALA A 249 -9.15 4.91 8.41
CA ALA A 249 -9.08 3.52 8.86
C ALA A 249 -7.94 3.28 9.85
N ALA A 250 -6.77 3.86 9.63
CA ALA A 250 -5.57 3.63 10.43
C ALA A 250 -5.79 3.83 11.96
N PRO A 251 -6.38 4.93 12.45
CA PRO A 251 -6.64 5.09 13.88
C PRO A 251 -7.67 4.08 14.42
N VAL A 252 -8.57 3.56 13.58
CA VAL A 252 -9.54 2.53 13.98
C VAL A 252 -8.84 1.18 14.14
N TRP A 253 -7.93 0.81 13.24
CA TRP A 253 -7.08 -0.37 13.37
C TRP A 253 -6.24 -0.35 14.65
N VAL A 254 -5.62 0.79 14.96
CA VAL A 254 -4.86 0.96 16.21
C VAL A 254 -5.76 0.80 17.44
N ARG A 255 -7.00 1.31 17.39
CA ARG A 255 -7.98 1.11 18.49
C ARG A 255 -8.37 -0.35 18.64
N LEU A 256 -8.58 -1.05 17.53
CA LEU A 256 -8.91 -2.47 17.53
C LEU A 256 -7.82 -3.28 18.24
N GLN A 257 -6.55 -3.05 17.93
CA GLN A 257 -5.43 -3.74 18.57
C GLN A 257 -5.39 -3.54 20.10
N LYS A 258 -5.85 -2.38 20.58
CA LYS A 258 -5.93 -2.10 22.02
C LYS A 258 -7.01 -2.91 22.76
N THR A 259 -7.94 -3.55 22.04
CA THR A 259 -9.00 -4.38 22.65
C THR A 259 -8.44 -5.73 23.11
N ASP A 260 -7.41 -6.24 22.44
CA ASP A 260 -6.66 -7.43 22.86
C ASP A 260 -5.21 -7.28 22.37
N THR A 261 -4.33 -6.93 23.29
CA THR A 261 -2.90 -6.69 23.00
C THR A 261 -2.07 -7.97 22.96
N THR A 262 -2.65 -9.11 23.31
CA THR A 262 -1.96 -10.42 23.43
C THR A 262 -2.26 -11.36 22.27
N SER A 263 -3.28 -11.07 21.47
CA SER A 263 -3.70 -11.94 20.37
C SER A 263 -2.75 -11.81 19.17
N GLU A 264 -1.97 -12.87 18.89
CA GLU A 264 -1.11 -12.97 17.70
C GLU A 264 -1.89 -12.74 16.39
N ALA A 265 -3.08 -13.37 16.29
CA ALA A 265 -3.92 -13.23 15.10
C ALA A 265 -4.41 -11.80 14.88
N LEU A 266 -4.66 -11.06 15.97
CA LEU A 266 -5.06 -9.66 15.88
C LEU A 266 -3.88 -8.76 15.51
N VAL A 267 -2.70 -9.01 16.08
CA VAL A 267 -1.46 -8.31 15.70
C VAL A 267 -1.19 -8.50 14.20
N ASP A 268 -1.18 -9.74 13.71
CA ASP A 268 -0.96 -10.03 12.29
C ASP A 268 -1.94 -9.28 11.39
N ARG A 269 -3.23 -9.35 11.70
CA ARG A 269 -4.30 -8.70 10.91
C ARG A 269 -4.16 -7.18 10.86
N VAL A 270 -3.99 -6.54 12.01
CA VAL A 270 -3.88 -5.08 12.11
C VAL A 270 -2.62 -4.57 11.44
N VAL A 271 -1.50 -5.23 11.66
CA VAL A 271 -0.22 -4.85 11.07
C VAL A 271 -0.24 -4.97 9.55
N ASN A 272 -0.79 -6.07 9.02
CA ASN A 272 -0.94 -6.26 7.58
C ASN A 272 -1.87 -5.23 6.94
N ALA A 273 -2.95 -4.85 7.63
CA ALA A 273 -3.85 -3.80 7.15
C ALA A 273 -3.13 -2.44 7.10
N LEU A 274 -2.46 -2.03 8.17
CA LEU A 274 -1.72 -0.76 8.21
C LEU A 274 -0.60 -0.70 7.17
N ALA A 275 0.14 -1.80 6.98
CA ALA A 275 1.25 -1.86 6.02
C ALA A 275 0.77 -1.72 4.57
N ARG A 276 -0.33 -2.40 4.20
CA ARG A 276 -0.91 -2.32 2.84
C ARG A 276 -1.37 -0.91 2.46
N GLU A 277 -1.90 -0.18 3.41
CA GLU A 277 -2.42 1.19 3.20
C GLU A 277 -1.34 2.28 3.36
N GLY A 278 -0.06 1.91 3.35
CA GLY A 278 1.06 2.85 3.45
C GLY A 278 1.29 3.42 4.86
N ASN A 279 0.64 2.86 5.87
CA ASN A 279 0.74 3.28 7.28
C ASN A 279 1.73 2.42 8.09
N ALA A 280 2.77 1.88 7.44
CA ALA A 280 3.72 0.95 8.05
C ALA A 280 4.34 1.50 9.36
N ARG A 281 4.61 2.80 9.45
CA ARG A 281 5.14 3.42 10.67
C ARG A 281 4.22 3.28 11.88
N LEU A 282 2.90 3.29 11.70
CA LEU A 282 1.95 3.07 12.78
C LEU A 282 1.90 1.60 13.22
N ALA A 283 2.31 0.69 12.36
CA ALA A 283 2.39 -0.74 12.64
C ALA A 283 3.61 -1.12 13.50
N ILE A 284 4.71 -0.35 13.46
CA ILE A 284 5.96 -0.65 14.18
C ILE A 284 5.72 -0.94 15.67
N PRO A 285 5.13 -0.05 16.48
CA PRO A 285 4.98 -0.31 17.92
C PRO A 285 4.05 -1.49 18.22
N ILE A 286 3.18 -1.86 17.29
CA ILE A 286 2.27 -3.00 17.42
C ILE A 286 3.02 -4.30 17.18
N ILE A 287 3.75 -4.38 16.06
CA ILE A 287 4.49 -5.60 15.70
C ILE A 287 5.69 -5.83 16.62
N ASP A 288 6.37 -4.78 17.07
CA ASP A 288 7.46 -4.89 18.04
C ASP A 288 6.98 -5.55 19.32
N ARG A 289 5.90 -5.01 19.92
CA ARG A 289 5.30 -5.61 21.12
C ARG A 289 4.82 -7.02 20.87
N GLY A 290 4.10 -7.27 19.76
CA GLY A 290 3.58 -8.60 19.44
C GLY A 290 4.69 -9.62 19.28
N SER A 291 5.77 -9.29 18.57
CA SER A 291 6.89 -10.22 18.39
C SER A 291 7.75 -10.39 19.67
N ASP A 292 7.79 -9.40 20.56
CA ASP A 292 8.46 -9.53 21.85
C ASP A 292 7.65 -10.40 22.83
N GLN A 293 6.32 -10.38 22.75
CA GLN A 293 5.44 -11.30 23.51
C GLN A 293 5.47 -12.74 22.99
N HIS A 294 5.75 -12.91 21.68
CA HIS A 294 5.78 -14.21 21.00
C HIS A 294 7.12 -14.41 20.26
N PRO A 295 8.25 -14.52 20.99
CA PRO A 295 9.60 -14.46 20.43
C PRO A 295 9.94 -15.60 19.47
N ASP A 296 9.25 -16.74 19.58
CA ASP A 296 9.45 -17.93 18.75
C ASP A 296 8.50 -17.97 17.54
N ASN A 297 7.61 -16.99 17.40
CA ASN A 297 6.69 -16.92 16.27
C ASN A 297 7.39 -16.36 15.03
N VAL A 298 7.86 -17.28 14.18
CA VAL A 298 8.61 -16.96 12.95
C VAL A 298 7.83 -16.04 12.00
N GLN A 299 6.49 -16.17 11.96
CA GLN A 299 5.66 -15.31 11.10
C GLN A 299 5.64 -13.86 11.60
N LEU A 300 5.55 -13.66 12.91
CA LEU A 300 5.63 -12.31 13.50
C LEU A 300 7.03 -11.71 13.34
N LEU A 301 8.10 -12.52 13.47
CA LEU A 301 9.48 -12.06 13.22
C LEU A 301 9.65 -11.60 11.76
N LYS A 302 9.17 -12.39 10.80
CA LYS A 302 9.16 -12.02 9.37
C LYS A 302 8.36 -10.74 9.13
N LEU A 303 7.15 -10.66 9.68
CA LEU A 303 6.28 -9.50 9.54
C LEU A 303 6.93 -8.24 10.13
N ARG A 304 7.56 -8.35 11.30
CA ARG A 304 8.33 -7.27 11.91
C ARG A 304 9.37 -6.72 10.94
N TRP A 305 10.19 -7.58 10.37
CA TRP A 305 11.20 -7.19 9.40
C TRP A 305 10.60 -6.47 8.19
N LEU A 306 9.53 -7.02 7.60
CA LEU A 306 8.86 -6.43 6.44
C LEU A 306 8.25 -5.05 6.74
N VAL A 307 7.69 -4.87 7.93
CA VAL A 307 7.11 -3.60 8.37
C VAL A 307 8.20 -2.52 8.53
N HIS A 308 9.32 -2.85 9.18
CA HIS A 308 10.44 -1.91 9.30
C HIS A 308 11.02 -1.53 7.94
N LEU A 309 11.12 -2.47 6.99
CA LEU A 309 11.53 -2.19 5.61
C LEU A 309 10.53 -1.25 4.91
N ALA A 310 9.23 -1.53 5.02
CA ALA A 310 8.18 -0.72 4.39
C ALA A 310 8.07 0.69 5.01
N ALA A 311 8.42 0.83 6.29
CA ALA A 311 8.46 2.10 7.00
C ALA A 311 9.74 2.90 6.77
N GLU A 312 10.71 2.32 6.04
CA GLU A 312 12.08 2.86 5.87
C GLU A 312 12.79 3.09 7.23
N ASP A 313 12.41 2.32 8.24
CA ASP A 313 13.13 2.27 9.51
C ASP A 313 14.30 1.29 9.39
N TRP A 314 15.37 1.75 8.77
CA TRP A 314 16.51 0.91 8.41
C TRP A 314 17.20 0.28 9.63
N LYS A 315 17.29 1.02 10.72
CA LYS A 315 17.85 0.50 11.97
C LYS A 315 16.99 -0.64 12.55
N GLY A 316 15.69 -0.46 12.61
CA GLY A 316 14.76 -1.50 13.03
C GLY A 316 14.78 -2.69 12.07
N ALA A 317 14.86 -2.43 10.76
CA ALA A 317 14.91 -3.46 9.72
C ALA A 317 16.17 -4.35 9.84
N THR A 318 17.35 -3.78 10.15
CA THR A 318 18.57 -4.58 10.33
C THR A 318 18.45 -5.51 11.54
N VAL A 319 17.98 -5.00 12.68
CA VAL A 319 17.79 -5.79 13.91
C VAL A 319 16.74 -6.88 13.71
N ALA A 320 15.59 -6.53 13.12
CA ALA A 320 14.51 -7.49 12.89
C ALA A 320 14.90 -8.57 11.87
N GLY A 321 15.65 -8.21 10.82
CA GLY A 321 16.12 -9.13 9.79
C GLY A 321 17.12 -10.15 10.33
N GLU A 322 18.09 -9.71 11.15
CA GLU A 322 19.03 -10.63 11.82
C GLU A 322 18.29 -11.62 12.72
N ARG A 323 17.38 -11.12 13.56
CA ARG A 323 16.59 -11.96 14.45
C ARG A 323 15.75 -12.98 13.70
N TRP A 324 15.11 -12.58 12.58
CA TRP A 324 14.37 -13.53 11.75
C TRP A 324 15.28 -14.60 11.14
N LEU A 325 16.45 -14.21 10.61
CA LEU A 325 17.45 -15.16 10.09
C LEU A 325 17.94 -16.15 11.15
N GLU A 326 18.05 -15.75 12.41
CA GLU A 326 18.45 -16.64 13.52
C GLU A 326 17.40 -17.70 13.82
N HIS A 327 16.10 -17.36 13.67
CA HIS A 327 14.99 -18.24 14.08
C HIS A 327 14.39 -19.02 12.90
N ASP A 328 14.56 -18.58 11.65
CA ASP A 328 13.95 -19.20 10.47
C ASP A 328 14.98 -19.87 9.56
N ALA A 329 14.92 -21.22 9.50
CA ALA A 329 15.76 -21.98 8.58
C ALA A 329 15.45 -21.70 7.10
N ALA A 330 14.19 -21.40 6.76
CA ALA A 330 13.80 -21.08 5.40
C ALA A 330 14.36 -19.71 4.96
N ALA A 331 14.39 -18.70 5.85
CA ALA A 331 15.02 -17.42 5.58
C ALA A 331 16.52 -17.55 5.29
N ARG A 332 17.21 -18.46 5.99
CA ARG A 332 18.64 -18.72 5.82
C ARG A 332 19.03 -19.29 4.46
N VAL A 333 18.10 -19.87 3.73
CA VAL A 333 18.32 -20.42 2.38
C VAL A 333 17.70 -19.57 1.27
N ASP A 334 17.27 -18.37 1.60
CA ASP A 334 16.69 -17.40 0.67
C ASP A 334 17.69 -16.26 0.37
N ALA A 335 18.17 -16.22 -0.87
CA ALA A 335 19.12 -15.23 -1.36
C ALA A 335 18.59 -13.78 -1.27
N ASP A 336 17.28 -13.59 -1.47
CA ASP A 336 16.64 -12.28 -1.46
C ASP A 336 16.65 -11.65 -0.05
N VAL A 337 16.54 -12.47 0.99
CA VAL A 337 16.63 -12.02 2.39
C VAL A 337 17.98 -11.37 2.66
N TYR A 338 19.07 -12.01 2.23
CA TYR A 338 20.42 -11.45 2.40
C TYR A 338 20.62 -10.16 1.58
N ALA A 339 20.11 -10.13 0.35
CA ALA A 339 20.18 -8.94 -0.48
C ALA A 339 19.49 -7.73 0.17
N ARG A 340 18.27 -7.93 0.67
CA ARG A 340 17.51 -6.88 1.35
C ARG A 340 18.13 -6.48 2.69
N LEU A 341 18.68 -7.42 3.45
CA LEU A 341 19.36 -7.13 4.70
C LEU A 341 20.64 -6.30 4.46
N ALA A 342 21.43 -6.66 3.46
CA ALA A 342 22.61 -5.87 3.07
C ALA A 342 22.21 -4.45 2.59
N ALA A 343 21.12 -4.33 1.83
CA ALA A 343 20.57 -3.04 1.43
C ALA A 343 20.10 -2.20 2.64
N ALA A 344 19.44 -2.81 3.62
CA ALA A 344 19.01 -2.15 4.86
C ALA A 344 20.22 -1.63 5.64
N TYR A 345 21.28 -2.43 5.81
CA TYR A 345 22.53 -1.99 6.45
C TYR A 345 23.20 -0.82 5.72
N ARG A 346 23.18 -0.85 4.38
CA ARG A 346 23.71 0.27 3.59
C ARG A 346 22.91 1.55 3.84
N SER A 347 21.58 1.44 3.87
CA SER A 347 20.68 2.58 4.12
C SER A 347 20.77 3.08 5.56
N ASP A 348 21.07 2.20 6.51
CA ASP A 348 21.36 2.54 7.93
C ASP A 348 22.79 3.08 8.15
N SER A 349 23.51 3.42 7.08
CA SER A 349 24.89 3.94 7.13
C SER A 349 25.88 2.99 7.81
N GLN A 350 25.68 1.68 7.69
CA GLN A 350 26.55 0.63 8.21
C GLN A 350 27.22 -0.19 7.08
N PRO A 351 28.09 0.42 6.23
CA PRO A 351 28.61 -0.23 5.03
C PRO A 351 29.45 -1.47 5.34
N ALA A 352 30.17 -1.51 6.43
CA ALA A 352 30.97 -2.67 6.84
C ALA A 352 30.08 -3.89 7.15
N ARG A 353 28.93 -3.71 7.80
CA ARG A 353 27.97 -4.78 8.05
C ARG A 353 27.27 -5.20 6.76
N ALA A 354 26.88 -4.24 5.90
CA ALA A 354 26.32 -4.53 4.59
C ALA A 354 27.27 -5.43 3.77
N LEU A 355 28.57 -5.10 3.76
CA LEU A 355 29.58 -5.90 3.09
C LEU A 355 29.71 -7.31 3.71
N GLY A 356 29.72 -7.43 5.02
CA GLY A 356 29.78 -8.71 5.71
C GLY A 356 28.60 -9.64 5.38
N VAL A 357 27.37 -9.08 5.34
CA VAL A 357 26.16 -9.80 4.93
C VAL A 357 26.26 -10.25 3.46
N ALA A 358 26.69 -9.35 2.56
CA ALA A 358 26.84 -9.66 1.14
C ALA A 358 27.93 -10.73 0.90
N ALA A 359 29.07 -10.68 1.60
CA ALA A 359 30.13 -11.69 1.53
C ALA A 359 29.62 -13.09 1.98
N THR A 360 28.85 -13.12 3.08
CA THR A 360 28.20 -14.35 3.56
C THR A 360 27.22 -14.88 2.51
N ALA A 361 26.43 -14.00 1.91
CA ALA A 361 25.46 -14.34 0.88
C ALA A 361 26.13 -14.95 -0.37
N VAL A 362 27.19 -14.32 -0.90
CA VAL A 362 27.94 -14.83 -2.07
C VAL A 362 28.57 -16.19 -1.77
N SER A 363 29.09 -16.40 -0.55
CA SER A 363 29.63 -17.69 -0.15
C SER A 363 28.55 -18.78 -0.10
N ARG A 364 27.36 -18.43 0.36
CA ARG A 364 26.23 -19.37 0.53
C ARG A 364 25.49 -19.64 -0.76
N PHE A 365 25.39 -18.62 -1.64
CA PHE A 365 24.69 -18.66 -2.92
C PHE A 365 25.64 -18.32 -4.07
N PRO A 366 26.66 -19.14 -4.35
CA PRO A 366 27.69 -18.83 -5.33
C PRO A 366 27.18 -18.69 -6.77
N LYS A 367 25.98 -19.22 -7.07
CA LYS A 367 25.31 -19.13 -8.38
C LYS A 367 24.31 -17.96 -8.49
N SER A 368 24.30 -17.01 -7.55
CA SER A 368 23.44 -15.85 -7.59
C SER A 368 24.18 -14.62 -8.13
N ALA A 369 23.99 -14.31 -9.41
CA ALA A 369 24.57 -13.12 -10.02
C ALA A 369 24.16 -11.81 -9.31
N PRO A 370 22.89 -11.59 -8.91
CA PRO A 370 22.48 -10.38 -8.18
C PRO A 370 23.26 -10.16 -6.87
N LEU A 371 23.53 -11.23 -6.12
CA LEU A 371 24.33 -11.13 -4.90
C LEU A 371 25.80 -10.80 -5.18
N PHE A 372 26.35 -11.33 -6.26
CA PHE A 372 27.70 -10.97 -6.69
C PHE A 372 27.81 -9.49 -7.07
N VAL A 373 26.84 -8.97 -7.82
CA VAL A 373 26.76 -7.55 -8.18
C VAL A 373 26.70 -6.69 -6.92
N LEU A 374 25.79 -7.01 -5.98
CA LEU A 374 25.66 -6.31 -4.71
C LEU A 374 26.97 -6.32 -3.91
N TYR A 375 27.61 -7.49 -3.78
CA TYR A 375 28.87 -7.65 -3.08
C TYR A 375 29.96 -6.76 -3.67
N LEU A 376 30.15 -6.77 -5.00
CA LEU A 376 31.14 -5.95 -5.68
C LEU A 376 30.86 -4.45 -5.54
N GLN A 377 29.60 -4.04 -5.60
CA GLN A 377 29.20 -2.65 -5.37
C GLN A 377 29.51 -2.15 -3.95
N LEU A 378 29.42 -3.04 -2.95
CA LEU A 378 29.74 -2.72 -1.55
C LEU A 378 31.24 -2.75 -1.27
N LEU A 379 31.98 -3.64 -1.93
CA LEU A 379 33.43 -3.83 -1.75
C LEU A 379 34.24 -2.64 -2.27
N ARG A 380 33.75 -1.90 -3.28
CA ARG A 380 34.40 -0.71 -3.90
C ARG A 380 35.82 -0.99 -4.40
N ALA A 381 36.83 -0.31 -3.80
CA ALA A 381 38.23 -0.39 -4.26
C ALA A 381 38.91 -1.76 -4.06
N GLU A 382 38.38 -2.63 -3.21
CA GLU A 382 38.91 -3.98 -2.96
C GLU A 382 38.26 -5.04 -3.88
N SER A 383 37.40 -4.62 -4.79
CA SER A 383 36.67 -5.53 -5.69
C SER A 383 37.52 -6.19 -6.77
N ASP A 384 38.78 -5.76 -6.97
CA ASP A 384 39.66 -6.24 -8.04
C ASP A 384 39.89 -7.77 -8.02
N ALA A 385 39.93 -8.38 -6.83
CA ALA A 385 40.10 -9.82 -6.70
C ALA A 385 38.78 -10.63 -6.91
N ALA A 386 37.63 -10.05 -6.58
CA ALA A 386 36.34 -10.73 -6.67
C ALA A 386 35.69 -10.61 -8.05
N LEU A 387 35.95 -9.51 -8.78
CA LEU A 387 35.37 -9.26 -10.09
C LEU A 387 35.71 -10.33 -11.14
N PRO A 388 37.00 -10.78 -11.31
CA PRO A 388 37.31 -11.83 -12.27
C PRO A 388 36.55 -13.13 -12.03
N ARG A 389 36.32 -13.50 -10.76
CA ARG A 389 35.53 -14.68 -10.39
C ARG A 389 34.08 -14.52 -10.79
N GLY A 390 33.50 -13.33 -10.54
CA GLY A 390 32.12 -13.06 -10.93
C GLY A 390 31.90 -13.09 -12.43
N LEU A 391 32.80 -12.49 -13.20
CA LEU A 391 32.76 -12.50 -14.68
C LEU A 391 33.00 -13.90 -15.27
N ALA A 392 33.82 -14.73 -14.63
CA ALA A 392 34.03 -16.12 -15.06
C ALA A 392 32.80 -16.99 -14.81
N GLU A 393 32.08 -16.79 -13.68
CA GLU A 393 30.87 -17.53 -13.33
C GLU A 393 29.63 -17.04 -14.12
N PHE A 394 29.58 -15.75 -14.46
CA PHE A 394 28.45 -15.10 -15.13
C PHE A 394 28.88 -14.26 -16.33
N PRO A 395 29.46 -14.86 -17.40
CA PRO A 395 30.06 -14.13 -18.51
C PRO A 395 29.08 -13.28 -19.32
N ASP A 396 27.78 -13.57 -19.27
CA ASP A 396 26.74 -12.85 -20.00
C ASP A 396 25.87 -11.96 -19.07
N ASN A 397 26.31 -11.69 -17.83
CA ASN A 397 25.57 -10.86 -16.91
C ASN A 397 25.86 -9.37 -17.17
N ALA A 398 24.86 -8.66 -17.69
CA ALA A 398 24.98 -7.24 -18.04
C ALA A 398 25.39 -6.35 -16.86
N GLU A 399 24.86 -6.61 -15.66
CA GLU A 399 25.11 -5.79 -14.46
C GLU A 399 26.54 -5.97 -13.95
N LEU A 400 27.11 -7.18 -14.03
CA LEU A 400 28.53 -7.42 -13.71
C LEU A 400 29.45 -6.68 -14.67
N HIS A 401 29.15 -6.66 -15.97
CA HIS A 401 29.90 -5.87 -16.95
C HIS A 401 29.77 -4.36 -16.69
N VAL A 402 28.60 -3.87 -16.20
CA VAL A 402 28.48 -2.47 -15.76
C VAL A 402 29.41 -2.17 -14.59
N VAL A 403 29.46 -3.06 -13.58
CA VAL A 403 30.36 -2.90 -12.42
C VAL A 403 31.83 -2.90 -12.90
N ALA A 404 32.21 -3.83 -13.79
CA ALA A 404 33.52 -3.90 -14.37
C ALA A 404 33.89 -2.62 -15.12
N ALA A 405 32.98 -2.08 -15.92
CA ALA A 405 33.18 -0.83 -16.64
C ALA A 405 33.36 0.37 -15.69
N GLN A 406 32.58 0.45 -14.63
CA GLN A 406 32.68 1.51 -13.62
C GLN A 406 34.03 1.46 -12.88
N MET A 407 34.47 0.27 -12.50
CA MET A 407 35.78 0.06 -11.86
C MET A 407 36.94 0.43 -12.79
N ALA A 408 36.90 -0.05 -14.02
CA ALA A 408 37.91 0.29 -15.03
C ALA A 408 37.98 1.80 -15.29
N ARG A 409 36.82 2.48 -15.34
CA ARG A 409 36.75 3.93 -15.45
C ARG A 409 37.36 4.63 -14.24
N GLY A 410 37.05 4.17 -13.04
CA GLY A 410 37.60 4.70 -11.79
C GLY A 410 39.12 4.54 -11.72
N ALA A 411 39.66 3.48 -12.27
CA ALA A 411 41.11 3.22 -12.41
C ALA A 411 41.76 3.96 -13.60
N GLY A 412 41.00 4.75 -14.36
CA GLY A 412 41.52 5.45 -15.56
C GLY A 412 41.70 4.55 -16.79
N ASN A 413 41.32 3.27 -16.74
CA ASN A 413 41.44 2.33 -17.87
C ASN A 413 40.23 2.44 -18.79
N LEU A 414 40.24 3.47 -19.63
CA LEU A 414 39.16 3.81 -20.53
C LEU A 414 38.88 2.71 -21.58
N ALA A 415 39.89 2.03 -22.04
CA ALA A 415 39.76 0.95 -23.04
C ALA A 415 38.97 -0.24 -22.46
N THR A 416 39.28 -0.66 -21.23
CA THR A 416 38.53 -1.71 -20.52
C THR A 416 37.11 -1.24 -20.21
N ALA A 417 36.94 0.01 -19.77
CA ALA A 417 35.60 0.56 -19.48
C ALA A 417 34.71 0.52 -20.74
N LEU A 418 35.23 0.90 -21.90
CA LEU A 418 34.52 0.80 -23.18
C LEU A 418 34.15 -0.64 -23.54
N ALA A 419 35.12 -1.57 -23.43
CA ALA A 419 34.90 -2.97 -23.76
C ALA A 419 33.79 -3.59 -22.88
N GLU A 420 33.85 -3.35 -21.57
CA GLU A 420 32.88 -3.90 -20.63
C GLU A 420 31.48 -3.25 -20.77
N THR A 421 31.42 -1.94 -21.07
CA THR A 421 30.12 -1.28 -21.37
C THR A 421 29.50 -1.88 -22.66
N LYS A 422 30.28 -2.16 -23.69
CA LYS A 422 29.78 -2.80 -24.91
C LYS A 422 29.31 -4.23 -24.65
N ARG A 423 29.97 -5.00 -23.79
CA ARG A 423 29.52 -6.33 -23.36
C ARG A 423 28.21 -6.24 -22.56
N ALA A 424 28.12 -5.29 -21.65
CA ALA A 424 26.88 -5.06 -20.88
C ALA A 424 25.69 -4.79 -21.81
N LEU A 425 25.87 -3.93 -22.82
CA LEU A 425 24.84 -3.59 -23.80
C LEU A 425 24.53 -4.73 -24.78
N ALA A 426 25.51 -5.57 -25.10
CA ALA A 426 25.29 -6.78 -25.89
C ALA A 426 24.42 -7.79 -25.12
N ALA A 427 24.66 -7.95 -23.81
CA ALA A 427 23.89 -8.82 -22.93
C ALA A 427 22.47 -8.26 -22.63
N ASN A 428 22.38 -6.95 -22.45
CA ASN A 428 21.10 -6.26 -22.21
C ASN A 428 21.05 -4.89 -22.92
N PRO A 429 20.51 -4.81 -24.16
CA PRO A 429 20.37 -3.55 -24.87
C PRO A 429 19.42 -2.53 -24.24
N LYS A 430 18.57 -2.97 -23.31
CA LYS A 430 17.62 -2.10 -22.58
C LYS A 430 18.16 -1.62 -21.23
N LEU A 431 19.44 -1.70 -21.00
CA LEU A 431 20.07 -1.22 -19.78
C LEU A 431 19.85 0.29 -19.65
N SER A 432 19.23 0.71 -18.56
CA SER A 432 18.92 2.13 -18.31
C SER A 432 20.19 2.98 -18.41
N HIS A 433 20.16 4.01 -19.24
CA HIS A 433 21.27 4.93 -19.51
C HIS A 433 22.56 4.26 -20.05
N GLY A 434 22.50 2.98 -20.45
CA GLY A 434 23.66 2.23 -20.89
C GLY A 434 24.32 2.84 -22.13
N PHE A 435 23.53 3.16 -23.15
CA PHE A 435 24.04 3.80 -24.37
C PHE A 435 24.50 5.24 -24.17
N LEU A 436 23.89 6.01 -23.24
CA LEU A 436 24.39 7.35 -22.90
C LEU A 436 25.72 7.27 -22.13
N SER A 437 25.89 6.25 -21.30
CA SER A 437 27.17 5.96 -20.63
C SER A 437 28.23 5.57 -21.63
N LEU A 438 27.90 4.76 -22.65
CA LEU A 438 28.79 4.43 -23.76
C LEU A 438 29.20 5.69 -24.53
N ALA A 439 28.23 6.54 -24.89
CA ALA A 439 28.53 7.80 -25.59
C ALA A 439 29.48 8.69 -24.80
N GLN A 440 29.32 8.77 -23.47
CA GLN A 440 30.23 9.52 -22.61
C GLN A 440 31.64 8.95 -22.63
N LEU A 441 31.78 7.62 -22.51
CA LEU A 441 33.09 6.95 -22.56
C LEU A 441 33.77 7.11 -23.92
N GLU A 442 33.02 7.07 -25.02
CA GLU A 442 33.53 7.30 -26.37
C GLU A 442 33.99 8.74 -26.58
N LEU A 443 33.28 9.72 -25.99
CA LEU A 443 33.76 11.11 -25.96
C LEU A 443 35.04 11.27 -25.14
N ASP A 444 35.10 10.64 -23.97
CA ASP A 444 36.31 10.64 -23.13
C ASP A 444 37.50 9.97 -23.84
N ALA A 445 37.22 9.03 -24.74
CA ALA A 445 38.22 8.38 -25.63
C ALA A 445 38.54 9.15 -26.92
N GLY A 446 37.96 10.32 -27.12
CA GLY A 446 38.16 11.13 -28.33
C GLY A 446 37.48 10.56 -29.59
N GLN A 447 36.39 9.79 -29.44
CA GLN A 447 35.64 9.13 -30.51
C GLN A 447 34.25 9.77 -30.69
N PRO A 448 34.13 11.02 -31.16
CA PRO A 448 32.83 11.74 -31.21
C PRO A 448 31.83 11.09 -32.16
N ASP A 449 32.25 10.50 -33.26
CA ASP A 449 31.36 9.86 -34.23
C ASP A 449 30.69 8.61 -33.62
N SER A 450 31.47 7.80 -32.88
CA SER A 450 30.92 6.67 -32.11
C SER A 450 29.95 7.12 -31.07
N ALA A 451 30.25 8.21 -30.36
CA ALA A 451 29.34 8.77 -29.34
C ALA A 451 28.00 9.23 -29.95
N LEU A 452 28.01 9.86 -31.13
CA LEU A 452 26.77 10.20 -31.85
C LEU A 452 25.97 8.96 -32.22
N ALA A 453 26.64 7.89 -32.66
CA ALA A 453 25.98 6.61 -32.93
C ALA A 453 25.35 6.04 -31.65
N ALA A 454 26.06 6.05 -30.53
CA ALA A 454 25.57 5.55 -29.25
C ALA A 454 24.35 6.34 -28.75
N ILE A 455 24.30 7.67 -28.92
CA ILE A 455 23.10 8.47 -28.57
C ILE A 455 21.91 8.07 -29.44
N ASN A 456 22.12 7.80 -30.75
CA ASN A 456 21.04 7.31 -31.61
C ASN A 456 20.55 5.91 -31.17
N GLU A 457 21.46 5.02 -30.77
CA GLU A 457 21.07 3.71 -30.20
C GLU A 457 20.31 3.86 -28.89
N ALA A 458 20.68 4.81 -28.02
CA ALA A 458 19.93 5.10 -26.80
C ALA A 458 18.44 5.33 -27.09
N ILE A 459 18.12 6.17 -28.08
CA ILE A 459 16.74 6.43 -28.49
C ILE A 459 16.05 5.17 -29.04
N ARG A 460 16.74 4.39 -29.89
CA ARG A 460 16.18 3.16 -30.47
C ARG A 460 15.83 2.14 -29.39
N HIS A 461 16.58 2.11 -28.30
CA HIS A 461 16.39 1.18 -27.19
C HIS A 461 15.52 1.72 -26.05
N GLY A 462 14.85 2.88 -26.26
CA GLY A 462 13.82 3.40 -25.37
C GLY A 462 14.32 4.35 -24.28
N GLU A 463 15.51 4.93 -24.46
CA GLU A 463 15.95 6.04 -23.58
C GLU A 463 15.00 7.25 -23.76
N ASP A 464 14.79 7.97 -22.67
CA ASP A 464 13.98 9.19 -22.68
C ASP A 464 14.56 10.24 -23.65
N SER A 465 13.74 10.67 -24.61
CA SER A 465 14.14 11.61 -25.65
C SER A 465 14.59 12.96 -25.08
N ALA A 466 13.96 13.44 -24.00
CA ALA A 466 14.37 14.70 -23.38
C ALA A 466 15.76 14.57 -22.77
N ARG A 467 16.05 13.46 -22.10
CA ARG A 467 17.38 13.18 -21.51
C ARG A 467 18.46 13.01 -22.56
N ALA A 468 18.22 12.22 -23.60
CA ALA A 468 19.16 12.04 -24.69
C ALA A 468 19.42 13.36 -25.44
N GLY A 469 18.38 14.16 -25.67
CA GLY A 469 18.49 15.49 -26.26
C GLY A 469 19.28 16.45 -25.39
N GLN A 470 19.04 16.47 -24.07
CA GLN A 470 19.83 17.28 -23.12
C GLN A 470 21.30 16.86 -23.08
N PHE A 471 21.59 15.55 -23.12
CA PHE A 471 22.96 15.06 -23.21
C PHE A 471 23.67 15.57 -24.48
N ALA A 472 23.04 15.42 -25.64
CA ALA A 472 23.54 15.90 -26.90
C ALA A 472 23.73 17.44 -26.92
N LEU A 473 22.74 18.20 -26.36
CA LEU A 473 22.83 19.65 -26.26
C LEU A 473 24.02 20.11 -25.39
N ALA A 474 24.15 19.51 -24.20
CA ALA A 474 25.26 19.83 -23.30
C ALA A 474 26.63 19.58 -23.94
N ARG A 475 26.75 18.49 -24.69
CA ARG A 475 28.00 18.17 -25.44
C ARG A 475 28.24 19.11 -26.60
N GLY A 476 27.21 19.38 -27.39
CA GLY A 476 27.27 20.36 -28.49
C GLY A 476 27.69 21.74 -28.01
N ASN A 477 27.11 22.21 -26.87
CA ASN A 477 27.49 23.48 -26.26
C ASN A 477 28.95 23.50 -25.77
N THR A 478 29.44 22.40 -25.17
CA THR A 478 30.84 22.29 -24.75
C THR A 478 31.79 22.38 -25.97
N LEU A 479 31.46 21.65 -27.03
CA LEU A 479 32.24 21.66 -28.28
C LEU A 479 32.18 23.05 -28.96
N TYR A 480 31.04 23.69 -28.99
CA TYR A 480 30.89 25.05 -29.52
C TYR A 480 31.79 26.06 -28.78
N LYS A 481 31.80 26.01 -27.44
CA LYS A 481 32.69 26.88 -26.63
C LYS A 481 34.16 26.63 -26.95
N ALA A 482 34.58 25.35 -27.08
CA ALA A 482 35.93 25.00 -27.47
C ALA A 482 36.26 25.50 -28.88
N ALA A 483 35.37 25.29 -29.83
CA ALA A 483 35.53 25.76 -31.22
C ALA A 483 35.59 27.29 -31.29
N THR A 484 34.81 28.01 -30.45
CA THR A 484 34.87 29.48 -30.36
C THR A 484 36.24 29.97 -29.86
N ALA A 485 36.90 29.23 -28.97
CA ALA A 485 38.23 29.54 -28.49
C ALA A 485 39.32 29.21 -29.51
N SER A 486 39.23 28.09 -30.23
CA SER A 486 40.21 27.63 -31.21
C SER A 486 40.04 28.24 -32.60
N GLN A 487 38.84 28.71 -32.95
CA GLN A 487 38.40 29.23 -34.26
C GLN A 487 38.59 28.19 -35.41
N LYS A 488 38.60 26.87 -35.08
CA LYS A 488 38.75 25.81 -36.07
C LYS A 488 37.42 25.36 -36.65
N ARG A 489 37.30 25.32 -37.96
CA ARG A 489 36.08 24.91 -38.66
C ARG A 489 35.62 23.50 -38.33
N ASP A 490 36.54 22.54 -38.28
CA ASP A 490 36.24 21.15 -37.96
C ASP A 490 35.67 20.96 -36.56
N GLU A 491 36.08 21.79 -35.60
CA GLU A 491 35.53 21.79 -34.26
C GLU A 491 34.10 22.37 -34.21
N PHE A 492 33.81 23.43 -34.98
CA PHE A 492 32.44 23.93 -35.16
C PHE A 492 31.54 22.89 -35.86
N GLN A 493 32.06 22.17 -36.87
CA GLN A 493 31.32 21.10 -37.54
C GLN A 493 30.96 19.96 -36.57
N ARG A 494 31.85 19.59 -35.67
CA ARG A 494 31.57 18.60 -34.61
C ARG A 494 30.50 19.12 -33.65
N ALA A 495 30.58 20.38 -33.23
CA ALA A 495 29.54 21.00 -32.41
C ALA A 495 28.17 20.95 -33.11
N MET A 496 28.10 21.28 -34.39
CA MET A 496 26.88 21.22 -35.19
C MET A 496 26.27 19.81 -35.20
N GLN A 497 27.08 18.75 -35.35
CA GLN A 497 26.58 17.37 -35.37
C GLN A 497 25.80 17.02 -34.07
N PHE A 498 26.36 17.36 -32.90
CA PHE A 498 25.70 17.13 -31.60
C PHE A 498 24.49 18.04 -31.41
N LEU A 499 24.56 19.31 -31.81
CA LEU A 499 23.48 20.27 -31.70
C LEU A 499 22.32 19.92 -32.65
N ALA A 500 22.61 19.51 -33.88
CA ALA A 500 21.59 19.04 -34.81
C ALA A 500 20.90 17.76 -34.29
N LEU A 501 21.67 16.85 -33.70
CA LEU A 501 21.10 15.67 -33.02
C LEU A 501 20.20 16.07 -31.87
N ALA A 502 20.63 17.01 -31.01
CA ALA A 502 19.84 17.52 -29.89
C ALA A 502 18.52 18.17 -30.37
N VAL A 503 18.58 19.01 -31.38
CA VAL A 503 17.40 19.70 -31.97
C VAL A 503 16.44 18.68 -32.59
N ARG A 504 16.96 17.63 -33.23
CA ARG A 504 16.15 16.57 -33.81
C ARG A 504 15.43 15.73 -32.76
N ILE A 505 16.09 15.40 -31.63
CA ILE A 505 15.57 14.52 -30.57
C ILE A 505 14.64 15.30 -29.65
N ALA A 506 15.07 16.48 -29.18
CA ALA A 506 14.36 17.32 -28.22
C ALA A 506 14.52 18.80 -28.60
N PRO A 507 13.70 19.32 -29.51
CA PRO A 507 13.80 20.70 -30.00
C PRO A 507 13.73 21.72 -28.86
N SER A 508 14.74 22.60 -28.77
CA SER A 508 14.75 23.73 -27.82
C SER A 508 15.25 25.01 -28.52
N ALA A 509 14.83 26.18 -28.01
CA ALA A 509 15.30 27.45 -28.52
C ALA A 509 16.81 27.59 -28.35
N GLU A 510 17.38 27.16 -27.21
CA GLU A 510 18.81 27.17 -26.97
C GLU A 510 19.57 26.28 -27.96
N GLY A 511 19.10 25.04 -28.17
CA GLY A 511 19.71 24.11 -29.11
C GLY A 511 19.74 24.65 -30.52
N LYS A 512 18.64 25.23 -30.99
CA LYS A 512 18.53 25.88 -32.31
C LYS A 512 19.46 27.09 -32.41
N PHE A 513 19.49 27.98 -31.42
CA PHE A 513 20.38 29.14 -31.42
C PHE A 513 21.87 28.71 -31.53
N LEU A 514 22.31 27.75 -30.70
CA LEU A 514 23.69 27.24 -30.72
C LEU A 514 24.04 26.54 -32.04
N LEU A 515 23.09 25.79 -32.61
CA LEU A 515 23.26 25.16 -33.92
C LEU A 515 23.43 26.23 -35.00
N GLY A 516 22.57 27.24 -35.00
CA GLY A 516 22.68 28.35 -35.96
C GLY A 516 23.96 29.15 -35.82
N ALA A 517 24.43 29.42 -34.61
CA ALA A 517 25.69 30.09 -34.33
C ALA A 517 26.91 29.25 -34.81
N SER A 518 26.87 27.92 -34.54
CA SER A 518 27.92 27.03 -35.04
C SER A 518 27.96 26.95 -36.56
N ALA A 519 26.81 26.86 -37.21
CA ALA A 519 26.67 26.80 -38.65
C ALA A 519 27.15 28.12 -39.32
N LEU A 520 26.86 29.29 -38.70
CA LEU A 520 27.37 30.57 -39.16
C LEU A 520 28.92 30.59 -39.15
N SER A 521 29.54 30.10 -38.07
CA SER A 521 31.00 30.02 -37.95
C SER A 521 31.61 29.10 -39.00
N VAL A 522 30.99 27.97 -39.30
CA VAL A 522 31.42 27.05 -40.39
C VAL A 522 31.28 27.75 -41.73
N SER A 523 30.16 28.43 -42.01
CA SER A 523 29.95 29.15 -43.25
C SER A 523 30.99 30.24 -43.46
N GLN A 524 31.25 31.05 -42.44
CA GLN A 524 32.22 32.13 -42.48
C GLN A 524 33.63 31.61 -42.80
N SER A 525 34.09 30.55 -42.09
CA SER A 525 35.40 29.95 -42.32
C SER A 525 35.50 29.38 -43.73
N ALA A 526 34.49 28.62 -44.18
CA ALA A 526 34.49 28.03 -45.51
C ALA A 526 34.47 29.11 -46.62
N ALA A 527 33.67 30.18 -46.47
CA ALA A 527 33.59 31.30 -47.40
C ALA A 527 34.92 32.09 -47.49
N THR A 528 35.67 32.17 -46.38
CA THR A 528 36.96 32.84 -46.33
C THR A 528 38.05 32.04 -47.06
N GLU A 529 38.01 30.73 -46.97
CA GLU A 529 39.01 29.83 -47.58
C GLU A 529 38.70 29.52 -49.06
N ALA A 530 37.43 29.48 -49.45
CA ALA A 530 37.02 29.06 -50.80
C ALA A 530 37.68 29.86 -51.95
N PRO A 531 37.92 31.18 -51.87
CA PRO A 531 38.58 31.94 -52.95
C PRO A 531 40.03 31.52 -53.18
N ALA A 532 40.81 31.24 -52.13
CA ALA A 532 42.19 30.90 -52.24
C ALA A 532 42.42 29.55 -52.96
N SER A 533 41.52 28.59 -52.72
CA SER A 533 41.55 27.27 -53.34
C SER A 533 40.67 27.13 -54.58
N LYS A 534 39.84 28.13 -54.88
CA LYS A 534 38.78 28.09 -55.91
C LYS A 534 37.87 26.86 -55.75
N SER A 535 37.62 26.44 -54.50
CA SER A 535 36.95 25.20 -54.18
C SER A 535 35.43 25.33 -54.24
N CYS A 536 34.80 24.54 -55.12
CA CYS A 536 33.37 24.40 -55.19
C CYS A 536 32.81 23.77 -53.91
N ASP A 537 33.51 22.79 -53.32
CA ASP A 537 33.06 22.08 -52.10
C ASP A 537 33.01 23.02 -50.89
N LEU A 538 34.02 23.89 -50.73
CA LEU A 538 34.01 24.90 -49.69
C LEU A 538 32.90 25.93 -49.91
N SER A 539 32.65 26.32 -51.16
CA SER A 539 31.56 27.26 -51.49
C SER A 539 30.15 26.64 -51.20
N LYS A 540 29.97 25.37 -51.55
CA LYS A 540 28.74 24.63 -51.22
C LYS A 540 28.58 24.45 -49.72
N LEU A 541 29.67 24.16 -49.00
CA LEU A 541 29.65 24.04 -47.53
C LEU A 541 29.27 25.40 -46.91
N ALA A 542 29.85 26.50 -47.41
CA ALA A 542 29.49 27.84 -46.92
C ALA A 542 28.00 28.16 -47.14
N ASP A 543 27.45 27.84 -48.31
CA ASP A 543 26.04 28.09 -48.62
C ASP A 543 25.07 27.22 -47.78
N SER A 544 25.32 25.94 -47.72
CA SER A 544 24.51 25.01 -46.93
C SER A 544 24.51 25.38 -45.44
N SER A 545 25.70 25.64 -44.88
CA SER A 545 25.84 26.07 -43.50
C SER A 545 25.22 27.43 -43.23
N LEU A 546 25.28 28.37 -44.16
CA LEU A 546 24.63 29.69 -44.03
C LEU A 546 23.10 29.57 -44.02
N THR A 547 22.58 28.66 -44.83
CA THR A 547 21.12 28.36 -44.84
C THR A 547 20.66 27.73 -43.55
N GLU A 548 21.45 26.76 -43.03
CA GLU A 548 21.19 26.15 -41.74
C GLU A 548 21.29 27.17 -40.59
N ALA A 549 22.24 28.07 -40.63
CA ALA A 549 22.40 29.17 -39.69
C ALA A 549 21.15 30.05 -39.65
N GLU A 550 20.69 30.52 -40.80
CA GLU A 550 19.53 31.41 -40.92
C GLU A 550 18.26 30.77 -40.32
N VAL A 551 17.94 29.55 -40.72
CA VAL A 551 16.78 28.80 -40.23
C VAL A 551 16.79 28.61 -38.71
N ASN A 552 17.95 28.22 -38.18
CA ASN A 552 18.08 27.93 -36.78
C ASN A 552 18.17 29.20 -35.90
N LEU A 553 18.80 30.28 -36.37
CA LEU A 553 18.82 31.56 -35.66
C LEU A 553 17.45 32.23 -35.62
N ILE A 554 16.66 32.12 -36.68
CA ILE A 554 15.27 32.62 -36.69
C ILE A 554 14.42 31.86 -35.67
N SER A 555 14.47 30.52 -35.72
CA SER A 555 13.63 29.65 -34.88
C SER A 555 14.12 29.51 -33.44
N GLY A 556 15.38 29.82 -33.16
CA GLY A 556 16.04 29.73 -31.84
C GLY A 556 16.30 31.10 -31.21
N GLY A 557 15.97 32.20 -31.90
CA GLY A 557 16.34 33.55 -31.49
C GLY A 557 15.81 33.99 -30.13
N SER A 558 14.73 33.38 -29.64
CA SER A 558 14.19 33.67 -28.30
C SER A 558 15.15 33.31 -27.17
N ALA A 559 16.13 32.43 -27.38
CA ALA A 559 17.11 32.05 -26.36
C ALA A 559 18.16 33.17 -26.11
N ALA A 560 18.50 33.95 -27.14
CA ALA A 560 19.44 35.06 -27.05
C ALA A 560 19.08 36.14 -28.11
N PRO A 561 18.04 36.97 -27.88
CA PRO A 561 17.46 37.86 -28.93
C PRO A 561 18.44 38.81 -29.54
N ASP A 562 19.28 39.47 -28.74
CA ASP A 562 20.24 40.46 -29.24
C ASP A 562 21.36 39.79 -30.08
N ALA A 563 21.88 38.68 -29.63
CA ALA A 563 22.89 37.91 -30.33
C ALA A 563 22.32 37.33 -31.65
N ALA A 564 21.08 36.81 -31.60
CA ALA A 564 20.42 36.27 -32.79
C ALA A 564 20.22 37.32 -33.84
N LYS A 565 19.81 38.55 -33.46
CA LYS A 565 19.68 39.67 -34.36
C LYS A 565 21.02 40.04 -35.03
N GLN A 566 22.10 40.15 -34.22
CA GLN A 566 23.46 40.43 -34.73
C GLN A 566 23.92 39.37 -35.70
N TYR A 567 23.69 38.09 -35.40
CA TYR A 567 24.07 36.98 -36.27
C TYR A 567 23.24 36.96 -37.56
N LEU A 568 21.97 37.23 -37.51
CA LEU A 568 21.11 37.34 -38.71
C LEU A 568 21.49 38.52 -39.61
N ASP A 569 21.83 39.67 -39.02
CA ASP A 569 22.37 40.82 -39.79
C ASP A 569 23.68 40.44 -40.47
N TYR A 570 24.54 39.59 -39.84
CA TYR A 570 25.74 39.12 -40.45
C TYR A 570 25.47 38.07 -41.55
N VAL A 571 24.52 37.16 -41.35
CA VAL A 571 24.04 36.21 -42.37
C VAL A 571 23.60 36.95 -43.61
N ALA A 572 22.79 38.02 -43.46
CA ALA A 572 22.33 38.82 -44.57
C ALA A 572 23.47 39.49 -45.40
N LYS A 573 24.54 39.91 -44.70
CA LYS A 573 25.72 40.50 -45.35
C LYS A 573 26.57 39.41 -46.03
N LEU A 574 26.69 38.22 -45.46
CA LEU A 574 27.51 37.13 -45.98
C LEU A 574 26.85 36.44 -47.20
N ARG A 575 25.52 36.38 -47.24
CA ARG A 575 24.72 35.68 -48.26
C ARG A 575 25.08 36.02 -49.71
N PRO A 576 25.16 37.31 -50.14
CA PRO A 576 25.54 37.65 -51.50
C PRO A 576 26.94 37.14 -51.88
N PHE A 577 27.91 37.28 -50.96
CA PHE A 577 29.28 36.85 -51.17
C PHE A 577 29.38 35.31 -51.35
N VAL A 578 28.71 34.53 -50.56
CA VAL A 578 28.64 33.08 -50.69
C VAL A 578 27.98 32.67 -52.01
N ASN A 579 26.86 33.33 -52.39
CA ASN A 579 26.18 33.04 -53.65
C ASN A 579 27.08 33.28 -54.86
N ASP A 580 27.87 34.38 -54.85
CA ASP A 580 28.79 34.67 -55.92
C ASP A 580 29.93 33.67 -55.98
N GLN A 581 30.44 33.18 -54.87
CA GLN A 581 31.42 32.11 -54.83
C GLN A 581 30.90 30.80 -55.43
N VAL A 582 29.68 30.37 -55.06
CA VAL A 582 29.04 29.18 -55.65
C VAL A 582 28.91 29.31 -57.16
N LYS A 583 28.46 30.50 -57.66
CA LYS A 583 28.39 30.75 -59.10
C LYS A 583 29.76 30.72 -59.77
N ALA A 584 30.77 31.34 -59.14
CA ALA A 584 32.11 31.43 -59.71
C ALA A 584 32.85 30.11 -59.76
N PHE A 585 32.77 29.31 -58.70
CA PHE A 585 33.63 28.12 -58.55
C PHE A 585 32.92 26.81 -58.93
N CYS A 586 31.56 26.72 -58.76
CA CYS A 586 30.88 25.46 -59.06
C CYS A 586 30.39 25.37 -60.52
N ASN A 587 30.10 26.49 -61.20
CA ASN A 587 29.72 26.46 -62.61
C ASN A 587 30.91 26.13 -63.54
N ALA A 588 32.17 26.23 -63.07
CA ALA A 588 33.36 25.84 -63.83
C ALA A 588 33.54 24.32 -63.95
N GLU A 589 33.00 23.51 -63.00
CA GLU A 589 33.04 22.04 -63.06
C GLU A 589 32.04 21.44 -64.06
N LEU A 590 30.95 22.12 -64.41
CA LEU A 590 30.00 21.73 -65.47
C LEU A 590 30.50 21.97 -66.88
N ARG A 591 31.66 22.62 -67.07
CA ARG A 591 32.29 22.93 -68.36
C ARG A 591 33.53 22.13 -68.65
N ARG A 592 33.91 21.17 -67.85
CA ARG A 592 34.92 20.14 -68.10
C ARG A 592 34.24 18.76 -68.22
#